data_6fd259a944bdb5c41ff26d6a50f68190
#
_entry.id   6fd259a944bdb5c41ff26d6a50f68190
#
_cell.length_a   1.000
_cell.length_b   1.000
_cell.length_c   1.000
_cell.angle_alpha   90.00
_cell.angle_beta   90.00
_cell.angle_gamma   90.00
#
_symmetry.space_group_name_H-M   'P 1'
#
loop_
_entity.id
_entity.type
_entity.pdbx_description
1 polymer ?
#
loop_
_entity_poly.entity_id
_entity_poly.type
_entity_poly.pdbx_seq_one_letter_code
_entity_poly.pdbx_strand_id
1 'polypeptide(L)'
;MLRFPGQGPRTPDDAVIGPLDLAAHVDEALAVQALAFGLGADEIAVRRQIVLRHLAYPGARALGATTVDGRLVGFVYGMPNDRTHWWSTVVEPYLRAQGHEGWLDHSFVITELHVHPRYQNRGIGRALITGITDTAAEPRSILSAIDTDSPARGLYHSLGYEDLARQVLFPSAPKPYAVMGAPLPLRRR
;
A
#
# COMPACT_ATOMS: atom_id res chain seq x y z
N MET A 1 11.69 -7.00 16.53
CA MET A 1 12.72 -7.16 15.49
C MET A 1 12.52 -8.52 14.84
N LEU A 2 11.75 -8.58 13.75
CA LEU A 2 11.49 -9.82 13.01
C LEU A 2 12.74 -10.14 12.17
N ARG A 3 13.52 -11.11 12.59
CA ARG A 3 14.63 -11.67 11.80
C ARG A 3 14.05 -12.72 10.84
N PHE A 4 14.16 -12.48 9.55
CA PHE A 4 13.94 -13.52 8.55
C PHE A 4 15.19 -14.45 8.51
N PRO A 5 15.05 -15.76 8.66
CA PRO A 5 16.18 -16.69 8.56
C PRO A 5 16.64 -16.80 7.10
N GLY A 6 17.96 -16.67 6.84
CA GLY A 6 18.57 -16.98 5.56
C GLY A 6 19.25 -15.84 4.82
N GLN A 7 19.67 -14.76 5.50
CA GLN A 7 20.40 -13.66 4.84
C GLN A 7 21.91 -13.87 4.95
N GLY A 8 22.58 -14.00 3.80
CA GLY A 8 24.04 -13.84 3.66
C GLY A 8 24.50 -12.43 4.07
N PRO A 9 25.80 -12.10 3.94
CA PRO A 9 26.33 -10.79 4.30
C PRO A 9 25.58 -9.70 3.50
N ARG A 10 25.05 -8.67 4.21
CA ARG A 10 24.27 -7.58 3.63
C ARG A 10 25.18 -6.70 2.78
N THR A 11 24.74 -6.40 1.57
CA THR A 11 25.35 -5.37 0.72
C THR A 11 24.76 -3.99 1.06
N PRO A 12 25.42 -2.87 0.72
CA PRO A 12 24.87 -1.53 0.91
C PRO A 12 23.47 -1.31 0.29
N ASP A 13 23.14 -2.12 -0.73
CA ASP A 13 21.85 -2.08 -1.44
C ASP A 13 20.76 -2.94 -0.79
N ASP A 14 21.07 -3.70 0.26
CA ASP A 14 20.08 -4.52 0.96
C ASP A 14 19.18 -3.64 1.83
N ALA A 15 17.87 -3.82 1.71
CA ALA A 15 16.89 -3.11 2.51
C ALA A 15 16.34 -3.98 3.64
N VAL A 16 16.15 -3.37 4.81
CA VAL A 16 15.51 -3.98 5.98
C VAL A 16 14.10 -3.45 6.11
N ILE A 17 13.13 -4.34 6.30
CA ILE A 17 11.74 -3.96 6.55
C ILE A 17 11.52 -3.80 8.05
N GLY A 18 10.93 -2.71 8.45
CA GLY A 18 10.60 -2.42 9.86
C GLY A 18 9.51 -1.37 10.03
N PRO A 19 9.04 -1.16 11.27
CA PRO A 19 8.12 -0.08 11.57
C PRO A 19 8.67 1.27 11.13
N LEU A 20 7.80 2.13 10.57
CA LEU A 20 8.16 3.46 10.08
C LEU A 20 7.32 4.50 10.81
N ASP A 21 7.96 5.47 11.44
CA ASP A 21 7.31 6.74 11.79
C ASP A 21 7.14 7.56 10.51
N LEU A 22 6.03 7.29 9.80
CA LEU A 22 5.78 7.91 8.50
C LEU A 22 5.55 9.42 8.63
N ALA A 23 5.09 9.92 9.76
CA ALA A 23 4.93 11.36 9.96
C ALA A 23 6.30 12.07 10.00
N ALA A 24 7.28 11.48 10.68
CA ALA A 24 8.65 11.99 10.71
C ALA A 24 9.40 11.87 9.38
N HIS A 25 9.02 10.87 8.53
CA HIS A 25 9.68 10.57 7.25
C HIS A 25 8.79 10.88 6.04
N VAL A 26 7.77 11.71 6.19
CA VAL A 26 6.76 11.95 5.14
C VAL A 26 7.39 12.49 3.85
N ASP A 27 8.37 13.37 3.95
CA ASP A 27 9.00 13.97 2.78
C ASP A 27 9.88 12.95 2.02
N GLU A 28 10.57 12.05 2.73
CA GLU A 28 11.32 10.94 2.11
C GLU A 28 10.36 9.95 1.43
N ALA A 29 9.25 9.60 2.08
CA ALA A 29 8.24 8.72 1.51
C ALA A 29 7.62 9.31 0.24
N LEU A 30 7.29 10.61 0.25
CA LEU A 30 6.77 11.30 -0.92
C LEU A 30 7.80 11.41 -2.05
N ALA A 31 9.09 11.54 -1.73
CA ALA A 31 10.15 11.47 -2.74
C ALA A 31 10.20 10.09 -3.42
N VAL A 32 10.06 9.00 -2.66
CA VAL A 32 9.95 7.63 -3.20
C VAL A 32 8.70 7.51 -4.08
N GLN A 33 7.56 8.01 -3.63
CA GLN A 33 6.30 7.98 -4.38
C GLN A 33 6.41 8.81 -5.68
N ALA A 34 6.98 10.00 -5.62
CA ALA A 34 7.16 10.86 -6.78
C ALA A 34 8.02 10.20 -7.87
N LEU A 35 9.09 9.53 -7.50
CA LEU A 35 9.93 8.77 -8.42
C LEU A 35 9.19 7.57 -9.04
N ALA A 36 8.31 6.92 -8.28
CA ALA A 36 7.54 5.77 -8.76
C ALA A 36 6.37 6.18 -9.69
N PHE A 37 5.77 7.36 -9.45
CA PHE A 37 4.56 7.82 -10.14
C PHE A 37 4.76 9.05 -11.05
N GLY A 38 5.92 9.71 -11.00
CA GLY A 38 6.19 10.93 -11.80
C GLY A 38 5.39 12.14 -11.30
N LEU A 39 5.26 12.32 -9.98
CA LEU A 39 4.48 13.42 -9.40
C LEU A 39 5.18 14.76 -9.47
N GLY A 40 4.41 15.83 -9.76
CA GLY A 40 4.87 17.21 -9.66
C GLY A 40 4.87 17.77 -8.23
N ALA A 41 5.51 18.93 -8.03
CA ALA A 41 5.66 19.57 -6.72
C ALA A 41 4.30 19.88 -6.04
N ASP A 42 3.32 20.36 -6.80
CA ASP A 42 1.98 20.68 -6.27
C ASP A 42 1.23 19.43 -5.80
N GLU A 43 1.37 18.33 -6.54
CA GLU A 43 0.78 17.05 -6.14
C GLU A 43 1.41 16.50 -4.85
N ILE A 44 2.73 16.66 -4.69
CA ILE A 44 3.45 16.25 -3.47
C ILE A 44 2.92 17.02 -2.26
N ALA A 45 2.70 18.33 -2.37
CA ALA A 45 2.18 19.14 -1.27
C ALA A 45 0.78 18.69 -0.83
N VAL A 46 -0.11 18.42 -1.80
CA VAL A 46 -1.46 17.89 -1.52
C VAL A 46 -1.38 16.51 -0.86
N ARG A 47 -0.56 15.60 -1.39
CA ARG A 47 -0.39 14.24 -0.84
C ARG A 47 0.16 14.25 0.57
N ARG A 48 1.07 15.18 0.89
CA ARG A 48 1.59 15.35 2.24
C ARG A 48 0.48 15.56 3.26
N GLN A 49 -0.48 16.44 2.96
CA GLN A 49 -1.62 16.70 3.84
C GLN A 49 -2.53 15.46 3.97
N ILE A 50 -2.72 14.73 2.87
CA ILE A 50 -3.53 13.51 2.87
C ILE A 50 -2.89 12.44 3.76
N VAL A 51 -1.58 12.17 3.59
CA VAL A 51 -0.84 11.19 4.41
C VAL A 51 -0.94 11.54 5.89
N LEU A 52 -0.63 12.79 6.28
CA LEU A 52 -0.69 13.21 7.68
C LEU A 52 -2.09 13.07 8.27
N ARG A 53 -3.14 13.35 7.49
CA ARG A 53 -4.53 13.13 7.91
C ARG A 53 -4.82 11.64 8.11
N HIS A 54 -4.40 10.77 7.20
CA HIS A 54 -4.60 9.33 7.31
C HIS A 54 -3.89 8.74 8.53
N LEU A 55 -2.70 9.23 8.87
CA LEU A 55 -1.96 8.77 10.05
C LEU A 55 -2.63 9.13 11.38
N ALA A 56 -3.56 10.10 11.37
CA ALA A 56 -4.37 10.44 12.54
C ALA A 56 -5.55 9.48 12.76
N TYR A 57 -5.89 8.60 11.80
CA TYR A 57 -6.95 7.62 12.00
C TYR A 57 -6.51 6.51 12.97
N PRO A 58 -7.42 6.06 13.86
CA PRO A 58 -7.13 4.95 14.77
C PRO A 58 -6.71 3.69 14.02
N GLY A 59 -5.62 3.08 14.45
CA GLY A 59 -5.10 1.86 13.85
C GLY A 59 -4.30 2.06 12.55
N ALA A 60 -4.08 3.30 12.12
CA ALA A 60 -3.16 3.59 11.02
C ALA A 60 -1.74 3.15 11.37
N ARG A 61 -1.05 2.51 10.43
CA ARG A 61 0.31 1.99 10.63
C ARG A 61 1.09 2.00 9.34
N ALA A 62 2.42 2.05 9.46
CA ALA A 62 3.31 2.08 8.33
C ALA A 62 4.53 1.18 8.56
N LEU A 63 5.07 0.64 7.46
CA LEU A 63 6.36 -0.01 7.40
C LEU A 63 7.23 0.67 6.35
N GLY A 64 8.53 0.70 6.61
CA GLY A 64 9.54 1.18 5.68
C GLY A 64 10.53 0.08 5.29
N ALA A 65 11.06 0.21 4.09
CA ALA A 65 12.25 -0.50 3.62
C ALA A 65 13.42 0.47 3.64
N THR A 66 14.37 0.26 4.54
CA THR A 66 15.50 1.16 4.77
C THR A 66 16.80 0.45 4.47
N THR A 67 17.68 1.06 3.69
CA THR A 67 19.01 0.55 3.40
C THR A 67 19.93 0.60 4.62
N VAL A 68 21.08 -0.06 4.57
CA VAL A 68 22.05 -0.10 5.68
C VAL A 68 22.56 1.30 6.04
N ASP A 69 22.66 2.20 5.05
CA ASP A 69 23.03 3.61 5.23
C ASP A 69 21.87 4.53 5.64
N GLY A 70 20.71 3.96 5.97
CA GLY A 70 19.58 4.67 6.56
C GLY A 70 18.62 5.32 5.56
N ARG A 71 18.75 5.11 4.23
CA ARG A 71 17.84 5.69 3.24
C ARG A 71 16.54 4.90 3.16
N LEU A 72 15.41 5.60 3.15
CA LEU A 72 14.11 5.02 2.85
C LEU A 72 14.01 4.74 1.32
N VAL A 73 13.82 3.47 0.96
CA VAL A 73 13.74 3.01 -0.44
C VAL A 73 12.40 2.37 -0.79
N GLY A 74 11.51 2.25 0.18
CA GLY A 74 10.13 1.80 -0.03
C GLY A 74 9.33 1.98 1.25
N PHE A 75 8.02 2.11 1.10
CA PHE A 75 7.11 2.18 2.23
C PHE A 75 5.75 1.64 1.88
N VAL A 76 5.02 1.28 2.91
CA VAL A 76 3.60 0.95 2.85
C VAL A 76 2.91 1.55 4.06
N TYR A 77 1.71 2.06 3.89
CA TYR A 77 0.84 2.36 5.03
C TYR A 77 -0.61 1.99 4.73
N GLY A 78 -1.34 1.78 5.79
CA GLY A 78 -2.74 1.43 5.73
C GLY A 78 -3.42 1.61 7.08
N MET A 79 -4.72 1.38 7.09
CA MET A 79 -5.57 1.56 8.27
C MET A 79 -6.80 0.65 8.21
N PRO A 80 -7.46 0.37 9.35
CA PRO A 80 -8.79 -0.21 9.35
C PRO A 80 -9.75 0.62 8.52
N ASN A 81 -10.59 -0.03 7.70
CA ASN A 81 -11.55 0.70 6.88
C ASN A 81 -12.69 1.25 7.73
N ASP A 82 -13.14 2.44 7.36
CA ASP A 82 -14.39 3.04 7.83
C ASP A 82 -15.22 3.45 6.61
N ARG A 83 -16.50 3.06 6.58
CA ARG A 83 -17.40 3.39 5.46
C ARG A 83 -17.59 4.91 5.27
N THR A 84 -17.32 5.72 6.27
CA THR A 84 -17.38 7.18 6.20
C THR A 84 -16.16 7.81 5.54
N HIS A 85 -15.08 7.06 5.35
CA HIS A 85 -13.91 7.56 4.63
C HIS A 85 -14.26 7.87 3.18
N TRP A 86 -13.72 8.96 2.66
CA TRP A 86 -13.94 9.38 1.27
C TRP A 86 -13.69 8.25 0.26
N TRP A 87 -12.62 7.50 0.43
CA TRP A 87 -12.30 6.37 -0.46
C TRP A 87 -13.44 5.34 -0.47
N SER A 88 -13.94 4.95 0.71
CA SER A 88 -15.06 4.01 0.84
C SER A 88 -16.32 4.52 0.15
N THR A 89 -16.66 5.80 0.31
CA THR A 89 -17.83 6.38 -0.34
C THR A 89 -17.73 6.38 -1.87
N VAL A 90 -16.52 6.54 -2.41
CA VAL A 90 -16.29 6.50 -3.87
C VAL A 90 -16.39 5.08 -4.41
N VAL A 91 -15.82 4.08 -3.73
CA VAL A 91 -15.77 2.71 -4.26
C VAL A 91 -17.05 1.89 -3.98
N GLU A 92 -17.82 2.26 -2.97
CA GLU A 92 -19.03 1.52 -2.54
C GLU A 92 -20.03 1.25 -3.67
N PRO A 93 -20.41 2.21 -4.53
CA PRO A 93 -21.35 1.94 -5.62
C PRO A 93 -20.85 0.88 -6.60
N TYR A 94 -19.55 0.87 -6.89
CA TYR A 94 -18.93 -0.11 -7.77
C TYR A 94 -18.91 -1.50 -7.13
N LEU A 95 -18.54 -1.59 -5.86
CA LEU A 95 -18.54 -2.85 -5.11
C LEU A 95 -19.96 -3.41 -4.99
N ARG A 96 -20.95 -2.57 -4.71
CA ARG A 96 -22.37 -2.96 -4.62
C ARG A 96 -22.88 -3.52 -5.94
N ALA A 97 -22.52 -2.89 -7.06
CA ALA A 97 -22.91 -3.37 -8.39
C ALA A 97 -22.38 -4.79 -8.71
N GLN A 98 -21.33 -5.24 -8.01
CA GLN A 98 -20.75 -6.57 -8.12
C GLN A 98 -21.13 -7.50 -6.95
N GLY A 99 -21.93 -7.05 -5.99
CA GLY A 99 -22.30 -7.81 -4.79
C GLY A 99 -21.15 -7.92 -3.76
N HIS A 100 -20.19 -7.01 -3.81
CA HIS A 100 -18.97 -7.01 -2.99
C HIS A 100 -18.95 -5.89 -1.92
N GLU A 101 -20.05 -5.17 -1.69
CA GLU A 101 -20.10 -4.06 -0.72
C GLU A 101 -19.72 -4.46 0.71
N GLY A 102 -19.92 -5.73 1.08
CA GLY A 102 -19.50 -6.27 2.37
C GLY A 102 -17.99 -6.28 2.59
N TRP A 103 -17.18 -6.08 1.54
CA TRP A 103 -15.73 -5.93 1.66
C TRP A 103 -15.30 -4.61 2.31
N LEU A 104 -16.19 -3.64 2.42
CA LEU A 104 -15.94 -2.41 3.16
C LEU A 104 -16.02 -2.59 4.68
N ASP A 105 -16.56 -3.73 5.15
CA ASP A 105 -16.65 -4.02 6.58
C ASP A 105 -15.46 -4.87 7.01
N HIS A 106 -14.88 -4.54 8.17
CA HIS A 106 -13.80 -5.32 8.78
C HIS A 106 -12.63 -5.61 7.81
N SER A 107 -12.24 -4.63 7.01
CA SER A 107 -11.09 -4.71 6.11
C SER A 107 -9.98 -3.77 6.53
N PHE A 108 -8.73 -4.20 6.33
CA PHE A 108 -7.56 -3.35 6.40
C PHE A 108 -7.28 -2.77 5.01
N VAL A 109 -7.33 -1.45 4.88
CA VAL A 109 -7.07 -0.76 3.61
C VAL A 109 -5.57 -0.52 3.46
N ILE A 110 -4.96 -1.05 2.41
CA ILE A 110 -3.64 -0.60 1.97
C ILE A 110 -3.83 0.70 1.19
N THR A 111 -3.37 1.79 1.77
CA THR A 111 -3.58 3.13 1.20
C THR A 111 -2.51 3.46 0.17
N GLU A 112 -1.23 3.25 0.51
CA GLU A 112 -0.11 3.45 -0.40
C GLU A 112 0.92 2.34 -0.21
N LEU A 113 1.51 1.89 -1.33
CA LEU A 113 2.65 0.99 -1.39
C LEU A 113 3.56 1.43 -2.52
N HIS A 114 4.74 1.90 -2.18
CA HIS A 114 5.72 2.37 -3.16
C HIS A 114 7.11 1.82 -2.88
N VAL A 115 7.83 1.50 -3.94
CA VAL A 115 9.24 1.11 -3.91
C VAL A 115 9.99 1.95 -4.94
N HIS A 116 11.08 2.55 -4.50
CA HIS A 116 11.97 3.35 -5.35
C HIS A 116 12.36 2.53 -6.60
N PRO A 117 12.33 3.08 -7.82
CA PRO A 117 12.53 2.33 -9.07
C PRO A 117 13.79 1.47 -9.12
N ARG A 118 14.92 1.96 -8.56
CA ARG A 118 16.19 1.22 -8.50
C ARG A 118 16.16 0.01 -7.57
N TYR A 119 15.16 -0.12 -6.71
CA TYR A 119 15.00 -1.20 -5.71
C TYR A 119 13.81 -2.11 -6.00
N GLN A 120 13.09 -1.87 -7.09
CA GLN A 120 12.00 -2.73 -7.55
C GLN A 120 12.53 -4.11 -8.00
N ASN A 121 11.60 -5.08 -8.11
CA ASN A 121 11.90 -6.47 -8.51
C ASN A 121 12.87 -7.24 -7.58
N ARG A 122 13.07 -6.75 -6.34
CA ARG A 122 13.89 -7.39 -5.30
C ARG A 122 13.06 -7.96 -4.14
N GLY A 123 11.76 -8.12 -4.32
CA GLY A 123 10.85 -8.65 -3.29
C GLY A 123 10.42 -7.64 -2.21
N ILE A 124 10.92 -6.38 -2.24
CA ILE A 124 10.62 -5.37 -1.22
C ILE A 124 9.11 -5.08 -1.13
N GLY A 125 8.43 -4.89 -2.26
CA GLY A 125 6.99 -4.64 -2.27
C GLY A 125 6.19 -5.79 -1.65
N ARG A 126 6.58 -7.04 -1.93
CA ARG A 126 5.98 -8.22 -1.30
C ARG A 126 6.21 -8.24 0.21
N ALA A 127 7.43 -7.98 0.65
CA ALA A 127 7.79 -7.97 2.07
C ALA A 127 7.04 -6.87 2.84
N LEU A 128 6.89 -5.68 2.25
CA LEU A 128 6.15 -4.56 2.82
C LEU A 128 4.67 -4.90 3.00
N ILE A 129 3.98 -5.34 1.93
CA ILE A 129 2.54 -5.61 2.00
C ILE A 129 2.23 -6.81 2.91
N THR A 130 3.04 -7.87 2.85
CA THR A 130 2.88 -9.02 3.74
C THR A 130 3.13 -8.61 5.20
N GLY A 131 4.21 -7.86 5.46
CA GLY A 131 4.55 -7.42 6.81
C GLY A 131 3.47 -6.55 7.44
N ILE A 132 2.90 -5.59 6.71
CA ILE A 132 1.86 -4.72 7.27
C ILE A 132 0.55 -5.49 7.49
N THR A 133 0.16 -6.37 6.57
CA THR A 133 -1.07 -7.17 6.72
C THR A 133 -0.95 -8.24 7.80
N ASP A 134 0.24 -8.74 8.11
CA ASP A 134 0.47 -9.64 9.24
C ASP A 134 0.19 -8.97 10.60
N THR A 135 0.17 -7.64 10.66
CA THR A 135 -0.18 -6.89 11.86
C THR A 135 -1.67 -6.52 11.93
N ALA A 136 -2.44 -6.75 10.87
CA ALA A 136 -3.85 -6.43 10.81
C ALA A 136 -4.68 -7.37 11.70
N ALA A 137 -5.64 -6.81 12.41
CA ALA A 137 -6.63 -7.58 13.16
C ALA A 137 -7.85 -7.96 12.30
N GLU A 138 -7.99 -7.29 11.16
CA GLU A 138 -9.08 -7.47 10.21
C GLU A 138 -8.93 -8.82 9.46
N PRO A 139 -10.05 -9.50 9.16
CA PRO A 139 -10.00 -10.80 8.47
C PRO A 139 -9.66 -10.69 6.97
N ARG A 140 -9.57 -9.47 6.43
CA ARG A 140 -9.33 -9.23 5.00
C ARG A 140 -8.60 -7.91 4.76
N SER A 141 -7.94 -7.81 3.62
CA SER A 141 -7.31 -6.58 3.14
C SER A 141 -7.93 -6.15 1.82
N ILE A 142 -8.01 -4.84 1.61
CA ILE A 142 -8.56 -4.22 0.41
C ILE A 142 -7.64 -3.08 -0.05
N LEU A 143 -7.56 -2.88 -1.35
CA LEU A 143 -6.78 -1.80 -1.95
C LEU A 143 -7.36 -1.36 -3.29
N SER A 144 -6.88 -0.26 -3.83
CA SER A 144 -7.11 0.11 -5.24
C SER A 144 -5.78 0.25 -5.98
N ALA A 145 -5.76 -0.20 -7.23
CA ALA A 145 -4.62 -0.11 -8.14
C ALA A 145 -5.09 0.35 -9.52
N ILE A 146 -4.23 1.03 -10.29
CA ILE A 146 -4.56 1.42 -11.65
C ILE A 146 -4.99 0.16 -12.44
N ASP A 147 -6.12 0.25 -13.13
CA ASP A 147 -6.75 -0.88 -13.84
C ASP A 147 -6.07 -1.17 -15.18
N THR A 148 -4.80 -1.55 -15.11
CA THR A 148 -3.96 -1.97 -16.25
C THR A 148 -3.14 -3.19 -15.86
N ASP A 149 -2.69 -3.97 -16.84
CA ASP A 149 -1.66 -4.96 -16.57
C ASP A 149 -0.38 -4.28 -16.11
N SER A 150 0.01 -4.58 -14.87
CA SER A 150 1.16 -3.95 -14.24
C SER A 150 1.85 -4.92 -13.27
N PRO A 151 3.15 -4.74 -13.00
CA PRO A 151 3.85 -5.52 -11.97
C PRO A 151 3.19 -5.45 -10.60
N ALA A 152 2.58 -4.31 -10.25
CA ALA A 152 1.86 -4.14 -8.98
C ALA A 152 0.64 -5.07 -8.91
N ARG A 153 -0.23 -5.08 -9.96
CA ARG A 153 -1.37 -6.01 -9.98
C ARG A 153 -0.93 -7.47 -10.01
N GLY A 154 0.13 -7.80 -10.75
CA GLY A 154 0.73 -9.14 -10.74
C GLY A 154 1.19 -9.55 -9.34
N LEU A 155 1.80 -8.64 -8.58
CA LEU A 155 2.15 -8.85 -7.18
C LEU A 155 0.89 -9.14 -6.34
N TYR A 156 -0.15 -8.31 -6.44
CA TYR A 156 -1.38 -8.49 -5.66
C TYR A 156 -2.07 -9.81 -5.98
N HIS A 157 -2.25 -10.17 -7.23
CA HIS A 157 -2.81 -11.48 -7.60
C HIS A 157 -1.98 -12.64 -7.04
N SER A 158 -0.66 -12.56 -7.09
CA SER A 158 0.21 -13.60 -6.52
C SER A 158 0.10 -13.75 -4.99
N LEU A 159 -0.39 -12.71 -4.31
CA LEU A 159 -0.65 -12.70 -2.86
C LEU A 159 -2.08 -13.13 -2.52
N GLY A 160 -2.93 -13.38 -3.53
CA GLY A 160 -4.30 -13.84 -3.36
C GLY A 160 -5.35 -12.73 -3.42
N TYR A 161 -4.98 -11.51 -3.81
CA TYR A 161 -5.98 -10.49 -4.12
C TYR A 161 -6.72 -10.84 -5.40
N GLU A 162 -8.03 -10.62 -5.38
CA GLU A 162 -8.94 -10.78 -6.51
C GLU A 162 -9.57 -9.43 -6.84
N ASP A 163 -9.96 -9.24 -8.10
CA ASP A 163 -10.68 -8.03 -8.53
C ASP A 163 -12.10 -8.08 -7.97
N LEU A 164 -12.45 -7.12 -7.12
CA LEU A 164 -13.80 -6.96 -6.56
C LEU A 164 -14.64 -6.01 -7.41
N ALA A 165 -14.01 -5.00 -7.99
CA ALA A 165 -14.60 -4.11 -8.96
C ALA A 165 -13.52 -3.56 -9.90
N ARG A 166 -13.90 -3.31 -11.15
CA ARG A 166 -12.99 -2.76 -12.17
C ARG A 166 -13.58 -1.47 -12.74
N GLN A 167 -12.75 -0.71 -13.47
CA GLN A 167 -13.13 0.56 -14.10
C GLN A 167 -13.71 1.58 -13.11
N VAL A 168 -13.17 1.59 -11.89
CA VAL A 168 -13.56 2.55 -10.85
C VAL A 168 -12.94 3.90 -11.16
N LEU A 169 -13.77 4.93 -11.25
CA LEU A 169 -13.35 6.30 -11.56
C LEU A 169 -13.23 7.11 -10.27
N PHE A 170 -12.02 7.54 -9.94
CA PHE A 170 -11.81 8.52 -8.89
C PHE A 170 -11.83 9.94 -9.46
N PRO A 171 -12.49 10.91 -8.81
CA PRO A 171 -12.73 12.24 -9.36
C PRO A 171 -11.50 13.00 -9.85
N SER A 172 -10.33 12.74 -9.27
CA SER A 172 -9.09 13.42 -9.61
C SER A 172 -8.07 12.54 -10.36
N ALA A 173 -8.44 11.30 -10.70
CA ALA A 173 -7.53 10.37 -11.33
C ALA A 173 -7.76 10.30 -12.86
N PRO A 174 -6.70 10.39 -13.68
CA PRO A 174 -6.83 10.37 -15.14
C PRO A 174 -7.09 8.96 -15.70
N LYS A 175 -6.93 7.91 -14.90
CA LYS A 175 -7.09 6.51 -15.30
C LYS A 175 -8.04 5.79 -14.35
N PRO A 176 -8.79 4.78 -14.82
CA PRO A 176 -9.60 3.95 -13.95
C PRO A 176 -8.75 3.06 -13.04
N TYR A 177 -9.35 2.64 -11.94
CA TYR A 177 -8.75 1.74 -10.96
C TYR A 177 -9.51 0.43 -10.87
N ALA A 178 -8.81 -0.63 -10.45
CA ALA A 178 -9.42 -1.84 -9.94
C ALA A 178 -9.40 -1.77 -8.40
N VAL A 179 -10.50 -2.12 -7.76
CA VAL A 179 -10.56 -2.40 -6.33
C VAL A 179 -10.34 -3.89 -6.16
N MET A 180 -9.34 -4.24 -5.35
CA MET A 180 -8.92 -5.62 -5.15
C MET A 180 -8.98 -5.98 -3.67
N GLY A 181 -9.33 -7.23 -3.35
CA GLY A 181 -9.41 -7.72 -1.99
C GLY A 181 -8.82 -9.12 -1.81
N ALA A 182 -8.28 -9.38 -0.64
CA ALA A 182 -7.78 -10.70 -0.25
C ALA A 182 -8.18 -11.04 1.19
N PRO A 183 -8.49 -12.32 1.50
CA PRO A 183 -8.56 -12.76 2.88
C PRO A 183 -7.18 -12.71 3.54
N LEU A 184 -7.14 -12.46 4.84
CA LEU A 184 -5.91 -12.50 5.63
C LEU A 184 -5.83 -13.82 6.44
N PRO A 185 -4.64 -14.38 6.63
CA PRO A 185 -3.35 -13.93 6.10
C PRO A 185 -3.20 -14.10 4.58
N LEU A 186 -2.36 -13.25 3.96
CA LEU A 186 -2.08 -13.32 2.52
C LEU A 186 -1.41 -14.65 2.15
N ARG A 187 -1.59 -15.09 0.89
CA ARG A 187 -0.90 -16.28 0.37
C ARG A 187 0.61 -16.08 0.42
N ARG A 188 1.29 -17.02 1.07
CA ARG A 188 2.77 -17.09 1.09
C ARG A 188 3.19 -18.20 0.13
N ARG A 189 3.92 -17.81 -0.90
CA ARG A 189 4.66 -18.75 -1.77
C ARG A 189 6.13 -18.63 -1.50
#